data_4c1b8ed0f027359d166d42aac23ecf10
#
_entry.id   4c1b8ed0f027359d166d42aac23ecf10
#
_cell.length_a   1.000
_cell.length_b   1.000
_cell.length_c   1.000
_cell.angle_alpha   90.00
_cell.angle_beta   90.00
_cell.angle_gamma   90.00
#
_symmetry.space_group_name_H-M   'P 1'
#
loop_
_entity.id
_entity.type
_entity.pdbx_description
1 polymer ?
#
loop_
_entity_poly.entity_id
_entity_poly.type
_entity_poly.pdbx_seq_one_letter_code
_entity_poly.pdbx_strand_id
1 'polypeptide(L)'
;WDIRVVIPNYSCIPEHFRSQFEYVTHFYMGTGSYIPSKYVGVLKYELDGITYYFIDNKEYFDCFSPYGNIRQDIEKFCFFDKAVLSMLPVIGFQPDIIHCHDWETGLIPVYLKNEFQGDMFFWGMKSVMTIHNLKFQGVWDIKTMQGLTGLPASLFTPDKLEYKKDANMLKGGLVYADYITTVSDSYANEIQTENYG
;
A
#
# COMPACT_ATOMS: atom_id res chain seq x y z
N TRP A 1 9.72 21.44 0.80
CA TRP A 1 8.98 20.22 0.49
C TRP A 1 7.97 19.95 1.61
N ASP A 2 6.70 19.64 1.26
CA ASP A 2 5.70 19.13 2.20
C ASP A 2 5.78 17.59 2.14
N ILE A 3 6.43 16.99 3.13
CA ILE A 3 6.61 15.53 3.23
C ILE A 3 5.68 15.01 4.31
N ARG A 4 4.87 14.01 3.97
CA ARG A 4 3.98 13.34 4.91
C ARG A 4 4.18 11.84 4.85
N VAL A 5 4.03 11.17 5.98
CA VAL A 5 4.21 9.73 6.10
C VAL A 5 2.86 9.09 6.43
N VAL A 6 2.55 7.97 5.81
CA VAL A 6 1.33 7.19 6.11
C VAL A 6 1.74 5.78 6.49
N ILE A 7 1.32 5.32 7.66
CA ILE A 7 1.54 3.95 8.15
C ILE A 7 0.26 3.41 8.81
N PRO A 8 0.14 2.10 8.98
CA PRO A 8 -0.95 1.52 9.78
C PRO A 8 -0.84 1.91 11.26
N ASN A 9 -1.98 2.09 11.95
CA ASN A 9 -2.02 2.31 13.39
C ASN A 9 -1.84 1.00 14.16
N TYR A 10 -0.63 0.42 14.09
CA TYR A 10 -0.33 -0.81 14.81
C TYR A 10 -0.39 -0.64 16.33
N SER A 11 -1.01 -1.59 17.03
CA SER A 11 -1.04 -1.58 18.50
C SER A 11 0.34 -1.79 19.15
N CYS A 12 1.32 -2.28 18.41
CA CYS A 12 2.72 -2.38 18.85
C CYS A 12 3.47 -1.03 18.85
N ILE A 13 2.92 0.04 18.29
CA ILE A 13 3.49 1.39 18.42
C ILE A 13 3.43 1.76 19.91
N PRO A 14 4.56 2.21 20.52
CA PRO A 14 4.61 2.52 21.95
C PRO A 14 3.54 3.52 22.38
N GLU A 15 2.92 3.27 23.52
CA GLU A 15 1.79 4.07 24.04
C GLU A 15 2.13 5.55 24.22
N HIS A 16 3.37 5.88 24.57
CA HIS A 16 3.80 7.27 24.72
C HIS A 16 3.72 8.08 23.40
N PHE A 17 3.74 7.40 22.22
CA PHE A 17 3.43 8.03 20.93
C PHE A 17 1.92 8.00 20.67
N ARG A 18 1.28 6.83 20.82
CA ARG A 18 -0.14 6.64 20.49
C ARG A 18 -1.08 7.56 21.27
N SER A 19 -0.76 7.84 22.54
CA SER A 19 -1.52 8.77 23.38
C SER A 19 -1.50 10.22 22.88
N GLN A 20 -0.61 10.55 21.94
CA GLN A 20 -0.49 11.88 21.33
C GLN A 20 -1.15 11.96 19.94
N PHE A 21 -1.67 10.83 19.42
CA PHE A 21 -2.31 10.84 18.12
C PHE A 21 -3.62 11.61 18.16
N GLU A 22 -3.75 12.56 17.24
CA GLU A 22 -4.96 13.35 17.06
C GLU A 22 -5.88 12.68 16.05
N TYR A 23 -7.15 12.55 16.39
CA TYR A 23 -8.17 12.11 15.44
C TYR A 23 -8.39 13.19 14.37
N VAL A 24 -8.32 12.80 13.10
CA VAL A 24 -8.57 13.69 11.95
C VAL A 24 -9.97 13.45 11.40
N THR A 25 -10.27 12.22 10.99
CA THR A 25 -11.54 11.86 10.34
C THR A 25 -11.72 10.35 10.30
N HIS A 26 -12.85 9.92 9.76
CA HIS A 26 -13.05 8.54 9.34
C HIS A 26 -13.97 8.46 8.12
N PHE A 27 -13.90 7.36 7.43
CA PHE A 27 -14.80 7.01 6.34
C PHE A 27 -14.96 5.50 6.26
N TYR A 28 -15.83 5.03 5.36
CA TYR A 28 -15.99 3.60 5.08
C TYR A 28 -15.66 3.35 3.63
N MET A 29 -14.93 2.29 3.34
CA MET A 29 -14.61 1.87 1.98
C MET A 29 -14.61 0.35 1.87
N GLY A 30 -14.85 -0.14 0.65
CA GLY A 30 -14.60 -1.52 0.26
C GLY A 30 -13.47 -1.59 -0.76
N THR A 31 -12.77 -2.71 -0.80
CA THR A 31 -11.77 -2.96 -1.84
C THR A 31 -12.32 -3.90 -2.91
N GLY A 32 -12.94 -5.00 -2.50
CA GLY A 32 -13.54 -6.00 -3.38
C GLY A 32 -14.67 -6.75 -2.69
N SER A 33 -15.14 -7.84 -3.30
CA SER A 33 -16.29 -8.62 -2.79
C SER A 33 -16.02 -9.26 -1.42
N TYR A 34 -14.74 -9.51 -1.07
CA TYR A 34 -14.36 -10.05 0.24
C TYR A 34 -14.16 -8.97 1.29
N ILE A 35 -13.99 -7.71 0.87
CA ILE A 35 -13.92 -6.55 1.76
C ILE A 35 -14.96 -5.53 1.27
N PRO A 36 -16.26 -5.76 1.52
CA PRO A 36 -17.32 -4.93 0.92
C PRO A 36 -17.42 -3.54 1.54
N SER A 37 -17.16 -3.43 2.84
CA SER A 37 -17.13 -2.15 3.56
C SER A 37 -16.41 -2.32 4.89
N LYS A 38 -15.43 -1.47 5.14
CA LYS A 38 -14.65 -1.44 6.39
C LYS A 38 -14.46 -0.01 6.86
N TYR A 39 -14.40 0.15 8.16
CA TYR A 39 -14.02 1.42 8.79
C TYR A 39 -12.58 1.77 8.47
N VAL A 40 -12.33 3.02 8.13
CA VAL A 40 -11.01 3.62 7.97
C VAL A 40 -10.94 4.85 8.85
N GLY A 41 -10.28 4.75 9.98
CA GLY A 41 -9.93 5.91 10.80
C GLY A 41 -8.64 6.55 10.30
N VAL A 42 -8.55 7.86 10.43
CA VAL A 42 -7.34 8.62 10.13
C VAL A 42 -6.94 9.40 11.37
N LEU A 43 -5.78 9.07 11.90
CA LEU A 43 -5.14 9.80 12.99
C LEU A 43 -3.91 10.52 12.45
N LYS A 44 -3.42 11.54 13.14
CA LYS A 44 -2.17 12.22 12.80
C LYS A 44 -1.30 12.46 14.03
N TYR A 45 -0.01 12.63 13.77
CA TYR A 45 0.98 13.04 14.75
C TYR A 45 2.08 13.86 14.05
N GLU A 46 2.52 14.93 14.68
CA GLU A 46 3.62 15.76 14.19
C GLU A 46 4.91 15.40 14.92
N LEU A 47 5.95 15.04 14.18
CA LEU A 47 7.27 14.76 14.73
C LEU A 47 8.35 15.37 13.85
N ASP A 48 9.22 16.18 14.43
CA ASP A 48 10.35 16.83 13.73
C ASP A 48 9.94 17.61 12.47
N GLY A 49 8.76 18.21 12.47
CA GLY A 49 8.22 18.96 11.35
C GLY A 49 7.64 18.11 10.21
N ILE A 50 7.49 16.81 10.44
CA ILE A 50 6.86 15.89 9.48
C ILE A 50 5.51 15.45 10.04
N THR A 51 4.47 15.49 9.19
CA THR A 51 3.15 14.98 9.52
C THR A 51 3.09 13.48 9.26
N TYR A 52 2.79 12.71 10.28
CA TYR A 52 2.51 11.27 10.19
C TYR A 52 1.00 11.06 10.25
N TYR A 53 0.46 10.33 9.28
CA TYR A 53 -0.90 9.82 9.30
C TYR A 53 -0.91 8.34 9.64
N PHE A 54 -1.90 7.92 10.41
CA PHE A 54 -2.11 6.53 10.80
C PHE A 54 -3.48 6.08 10.30
N ILE A 55 -3.48 5.03 9.49
CA ILE A 55 -4.72 4.35 9.10
C ILE A 55 -5.14 3.43 10.23
N ASP A 56 -6.28 3.74 10.84
CA ASP A 56 -6.82 2.98 11.97
C ASP A 56 -7.92 2.01 11.52
N ASN A 57 -7.71 0.75 11.83
CA ASN A 57 -8.70 -0.31 11.78
C ASN A 57 -8.28 -1.43 12.73
N LYS A 58 -9.02 -1.60 13.83
CA LYS A 58 -8.66 -2.57 14.86
C LYS A 58 -8.66 -4.02 14.37
N GLU A 59 -9.49 -4.35 13.39
CA GLU A 59 -9.55 -5.71 12.83
C GLU A 59 -8.23 -6.10 12.16
N TYR A 60 -7.54 -5.13 11.52
CA TYR A 60 -6.31 -5.36 10.77
C TYR A 60 -5.03 -5.00 11.52
N PHE A 61 -5.08 -3.97 12.38
CA PHE A 61 -3.87 -3.37 12.94
C PHE A 61 -3.72 -3.52 14.46
N ASP A 62 -4.72 -4.11 15.15
CA ASP A 62 -4.59 -4.49 16.56
C ASP A 62 -3.82 -5.81 16.68
N CYS A 63 -2.51 -5.74 16.47
CA CYS A 63 -1.62 -6.89 16.46
C CYS A 63 -0.27 -6.57 17.12
N PHE A 64 0.32 -7.57 17.76
CA PHE A 64 1.64 -7.45 18.41
C PHE A 64 2.81 -7.32 17.44
N SER A 65 2.62 -7.77 16.21
CA SER A 65 3.63 -7.73 15.15
C SER A 65 2.99 -7.25 13.86
N PRO A 66 3.65 -6.41 13.07
CA PRO A 66 3.19 -6.00 11.75
C PRO A 66 2.97 -7.18 10.80
N TYR A 67 3.68 -8.27 11.01
CA TYR A 67 3.60 -9.49 10.21
C TYR A 67 3.13 -10.67 11.04
N GLY A 68 2.30 -11.51 10.44
CA GLY A 68 1.75 -12.71 11.04
C GLY A 68 1.55 -13.82 10.02
N ASN A 69 0.31 -14.18 9.73
CA ASN A 69 -0.02 -15.15 8.70
C ASN A 69 -0.13 -14.44 7.35
N ILE A 70 0.58 -14.93 6.33
CA ILE A 70 0.67 -14.29 4.99
C ILE A 70 -0.71 -14.02 4.36
N ARG A 71 -1.70 -14.88 4.56
CA ARG A 71 -3.06 -14.66 4.04
C ARG A 71 -3.71 -13.44 4.69
N GLN A 72 -3.58 -13.30 6.01
CA GLN A 72 -4.10 -12.14 6.75
C GLN A 72 -3.32 -10.88 6.41
N ASP A 73 -2.01 -11.00 6.23
CA ASP A 73 -1.16 -9.87 5.85
C ASP A 73 -1.52 -9.36 4.45
N ILE A 74 -1.78 -10.24 3.49
CA ILE A 74 -2.25 -9.86 2.15
C ILE A 74 -3.58 -9.11 2.22
N GLU A 75 -4.57 -9.63 2.95
CA GLU A 75 -5.86 -8.95 3.11
C GLU A 75 -5.68 -7.56 3.75
N LYS A 76 -4.90 -7.49 4.82
CA LYS A 76 -4.56 -6.26 5.53
C LYS A 76 -3.93 -5.20 4.63
N PHE A 77 -2.96 -5.59 3.79
CA PHE A 77 -2.28 -4.64 2.91
C PHE A 77 -3.09 -4.31 1.65
N CYS A 78 -3.94 -5.22 1.14
CA CYS A 78 -4.96 -4.86 0.15
C CYS A 78 -5.88 -3.73 0.65
N PHE A 79 -6.30 -3.82 1.91
CA PHE A 79 -7.10 -2.78 2.56
C PHE A 79 -6.28 -1.49 2.75
N PHE A 80 -5.07 -1.58 3.30
CA PHE A 80 -4.20 -0.43 3.58
C PHE A 80 -3.91 0.38 2.33
N ASP A 81 -3.51 -0.25 1.25
CA ASP A 81 -3.12 0.40 -0.01
C ASP A 81 -4.26 1.24 -0.59
N LYS A 82 -5.47 0.70 -0.59
CA LYS A 82 -6.64 1.46 -1.05
C LYS A 82 -7.04 2.55 -0.07
N ALA A 83 -6.92 2.31 1.24
CA ALA A 83 -7.22 3.28 2.28
C ALA A 83 -6.31 4.52 2.17
N VAL A 84 -5.01 4.33 1.88
CA VAL A 84 -4.06 5.43 1.68
C VAL A 84 -4.53 6.36 0.55
N LEU A 85 -4.87 5.82 -0.61
CA LEU A 85 -5.35 6.66 -1.72
C LEU A 85 -6.70 7.30 -1.41
N SER A 86 -7.65 6.55 -0.84
CA SER A 86 -8.97 7.06 -0.49
C SER A 86 -8.94 8.15 0.57
N MET A 87 -7.94 8.15 1.46
CA MET A 87 -7.74 9.17 2.48
C MET A 87 -7.35 10.53 1.88
N LEU A 88 -6.56 10.57 0.83
CA LEU A 88 -5.95 11.80 0.30
C LEU A 88 -6.95 12.92 0.01
N PRO A 89 -8.05 12.68 -0.76
CA PRO A 89 -9.05 13.72 -0.98
C PRO A 89 -9.81 14.11 0.30
N VAL A 90 -9.99 13.17 1.23
CA VAL A 90 -10.71 13.42 2.49
C VAL A 90 -9.94 14.37 3.41
N ILE A 91 -8.61 14.27 3.44
CA ILE A 91 -7.75 15.18 4.21
C ILE A 91 -7.32 16.41 3.40
N GLY A 92 -7.74 16.51 2.13
CA GLY A 92 -7.40 17.65 1.25
C GLY A 92 -5.91 17.73 0.91
N PHE A 93 -5.19 16.63 0.89
CA PHE A 93 -3.76 16.60 0.55
C PHE A 93 -3.55 15.89 -0.79
N GLN A 94 -3.16 16.64 -1.80
CA GLN A 94 -2.84 16.16 -3.14
C GLN A 94 -1.32 16.16 -3.34
N PRO A 95 -0.62 15.03 -3.11
CA PRO A 95 0.82 14.96 -3.32
C PRO A 95 1.17 14.91 -4.81
N ASP A 96 2.31 15.48 -5.21
CA ASP A 96 2.87 15.30 -6.54
C ASP A 96 3.41 13.86 -6.71
N ILE A 97 3.96 13.30 -5.63
CA ILE A 97 4.59 11.97 -5.62
C ILE A 97 4.08 11.16 -4.43
N ILE A 98 3.69 9.92 -4.70
CA ILE A 98 3.47 8.90 -3.67
C ILE A 98 4.61 7.88 -3.71
N HIS A 99 5.30 7.74 -2.59
CA HIS A 99 6.46 6.86 -2.46
C HIS A 99 6.07 5.58 -1.71
N CYS A 100 6.16 4.46 -2.41
CA CYS A 100 5.77 3.14 -1.97
C CYS A 100 7.00 2.30 -1.62
N HIS A 101 6.87 1.41 -0.62
CA HIS A 101 7.96 0.60 -0.10
C HIS A 101 7.56 -0.86 -0.02
N ASP A 102 8.26 -1.71 -0.76
CA ASP A 102 8.08 -3.16 -0.82
C ASP A 102 6.65 -3.61 -1.19
N TRP A 103 6.35 -4.89 -0.99
CA TRP A 103 5.10 -5.51 -1.37
C TRP A 103 3.88 -5.00 -0.58
N GLU A 104 4.11 -4.52 0.63
CA GLU A 104 3.09 -3.99 1.55
C GLU A 104 2.39 -2.76 1.00
N THR A 105 2.99 -2.09 0.03
CA THR A 105 2.45 -0.92 -0.67
C THR A 105 2.36 -1.13 -2.18
N GLY A 106 2.49 -2.40 -2.61
CA GLY A 106 2.60 -2.77 -4.01
C GLY A 106 1.33 -2.50 -4.83
N LEU A 107 0.16 -2.47 -4.20
CA LEU A 107 -1.09 -2.19 -4.91
C LEU A 107 -1.39 -0.68 -5.04
N ILE A 108 -0.70 0.21 -4.33
CA ILE A 108 -0.92 1.66 -4.47
C ILE A 108 -0.72 2.13 -5.91
N PRO A 109 0.42 1.83 -6.62
CA PRO A 109 0.58 2.19 -8.02
C PRO A 109 -0.46 1.55 -8.93
N VAL A 110 -0.87 0.31 -8.63
CA VAL A 110 -1.90 -0.41 -9.39
C VAL A 110 -3.25 0.31 -9.30
N TYR A 111 -3.71 0.63 -8.10
CA TYR A 111 -4.95 1.35 -7.88
C TYR A 111 -4.90 2.75 -8.50
N LEU A 112 -3.79 3.48 -8.30
CA LEU A 112 -3.61 4.83 -8.83
C LEU A 112 -3.81 4.88 -10.35
N LYS A 113 -3.25 3.91 -11.09
CA LYS A 113 -3.30 3.87 -12.55
C LYS A 113 -4.56 3.22 -13.13
N ASN A 114 -5.32 2.45 -12.36
CA ASN A 114 -6.46 1.69 -12.88
C ASN A 114 -7.81 2.10 -12.28
N GLU A 115 -7.87 2.43 -11.01
CA GLU A 115 -9.12 2.77 -10.33
C GLU A 115 -9.28 4.29 -10.13
N PHE A 116 -8.21 4.95 -9.68
CA PHE A 116 -8.24 6.37 -9.30
C PHE A 116 -7.90 7.33 -10.45
N GLN A 117 -7.40 6.84 -11.58
CA GLN A 117 -7.00 7.68 -12.72
C GLN A 117 -8.13 8.52 -13.33
N GLY A 118 -9.39 8.10 -13.15
CA GLY A 118 -10.58 8.81 -13.64
C GLY A 118 -10.96 10.04 -12.80
N ASP A 119 -10.44 10.16 -11.60
CA ASP A 119 -10.71 11.27 -10.69
C ASP A 119 -9.65 12.36 -10.86
N MET A 120 -10.08 13.60 -11.13
CA MET A 120 -9.21 14.77 -11.33
C MET A 120 -8.28 15.04 -10.15
N PHE A 121 -8.67 14.61 -8.93
CA PHE A 121 -7.81 14.77 -7.75
C PHE A 121 -6.46 14.05 -7.91
N PHE A 122 -6.42 12.92 -8.62
CA PHE A 122 -5.21 12.11 -8.79
C PHE A 122 -4.43 12.43 -10.07
N TRP A 123 -4.89 13.39 -10.88
CA TRP A 123 -4.22 13.72 -12.12
C TRP A 123 -2.83 14.33 -11.87
N GLY A 124 -1.86 13.84 -12.60
CA GLY A 124 -0.45 14.29 -12.48
C GLY A 124 0.34 13.62 -11.35
N MET A 125 -0.33 12.96 -10.41
CA MET A 125 0.34 12.23 -9.32
C MET A 125 1.22 11.11 -9.89
N LYS A 126 2.47 11.05 -9.41
CA LYS A 126 3.46 10.03 -9.77
C LYS A 126 3.71 9.08 -8.63
N SER A 127 4.07 7.86 -8.97
CA SER A 127 4.45 6.85 -7.97
C SER A 127 5.91 6.44 -8.11
N VAL A 128 6.57 6.29 -6.97
CA VAL A 128 7.91 5.71 -6.83
C VAL A 128 7.79 4.43 -6.02
N MET A 129 8.41 3.35 -6.49
CA MET A 129 8.44 2.06 -5.81
C MET A 129 9.87 1.73 -5.39
N THR A 130 10.12 1.58 -4.09
CA THR A 130 11.42 1.17 -3.56
C THR A 130 11.40 -0.28 -3.13
N ILE A 131 12.37 -1.06 -3.64
CA ILE A 131 12.62 -2.44 -3.23
C ILE A 131 13.68 -2.42 -2.12
N HIS A 132 13.29 -2.83 -0.92
CA HIS A 132 14.23 -3.06 0.19
C HIS A 132 14.66 -4.53 0.26
N ASN A 133 13.72 -5.45 0.01
CA ASN A 133 14.00 -6.88 0.05
C ASN A 133 13.12 -7.65 -0.95
N LEU A 134 13.69 -8.00 -2.10
CA LEU A 134 13.01 -8.72 -3.18
C LEU A 134 12.49 -10.12 -2.80
N LYS A 135 12.99 -10.70 -1.68
CA LYS A 135 12.55 -12.01 -1.19
C LYS A 135 11.06 -12.05 -0.83
N PHE A 136 10.53 -10.94 -0.33
CA PHE A 136 9.13 -10.83 0.09
C PHE A 136 8.32 -10.10 -0.97
N GLN A 137 7.28 -10.75 -1.51
CA GLN A 137 6.60 -10.25 -2.71
C GLN A 137 5.07 -10.16 -2.58
N GLY A 138 4.49 -10.65 -1.48
CA GLY A 138 3.03 -10.62 -1.31
C GLY A 138 2.31 -11.46 -2.37
N VAL A 139 2.61 -12.77 -2.41
CA VAL A 139 2.09 -13.70 -3.44
C VAL A 139 0.92 -14.49 -2.87
N TRP A 140 -0.20 -14.53 -3.61
CA TRP A 140 -1.37 -15.34 -3.28
C TRP A 140 -2.18 -15.69 -4.53
N ASP A 141 -3.10 -16.65 -4.41
CA ASP A 141 -3.92 -17.08 -5.54
C ASP A 141 -4.75 -15.95 -6.16
N ILE A 142 -4.84 -15.94 -7.48
CA ILE A 142 -5.49 -14.87 -8.26
C ILE A 142 -6.95 -14.67 -7.86
N LYS A 143 -7.70 -15.76 -7.64
CA LYS A 143 -9.13 -15.67 -7.32
C LYS A 143 -9.37 -14.95 -6.00
N THR A 144 -8.59 -15.28 -4.98
CA THR A 144 -8.65 -14.59 -3.69
C THR A 144 -8.23 -13.12 -3.84
N MET A 145 -7.15 -12.85 -4.57
CA MET A 145 -6.69 -11.49 -4.81
C MET A 145 -7.74 -10.63 -5.56
N GLN A 146 -8.44 -11.18 -6.54
CA GLN A 146 -9.55 -10.49 -7.19
C GLN A 146 -10.68 -10.17 -6.19
N GLY A 147 -11.02 -11.12 -5.32
CA GLY A 147 -12.03 -10.92 -4.28
C GLY A 147 -11.64 -9.87 -3.24
N LEU A 148 -10.36 -9.81 -2.85
CA LEU A 148 -9.84 -8.85 -1.89
C LEU A 148 -9.69 -7.46 -2.48
N THR A 149 -9.17 -7.34 -3.70
CA THR A 149 -8.80 -6.06 -4.31
C THR A 149 -9.93 -5.40 -5.11
N GLY A 150 -10.86 -6.19 -5.65
CA GLY A 150 -11.85 -5.71 -6.61
C GLY A 150 -11.29 -5.39 -8.01
N LEU A 151 -10.01 -5.63 -8.23
CA LEU A 151 -9.37 -5.38 -9.51
C LEU A 151 -9.87 -6.36 -10.59
N PRO A 152 -10.05 -5.90 -11.84
CA PRO A 152 -10.56 -6.73 -12.92
C PRO A 152 -9.56 -7.82 -13.33
N ALA A 153 -10.08 -8.95 -13.82
CA ALA A 153 -9.28 -10.11 -14.25
C ALA A 153 -8.17 -9.74 -15.26
N SER A 154 -8.40 -8.71 -16.08
CA SER A 154 -7.43 -8.21 -17.07
C SER A 154 -6.13 -7.65 -16.46
N LEU A 155 -6.07 -7.45 -15.16
CA LEU A 155 -4.85 -7.05 -14.46
C LEU A 155 -4.03 -8.24 -13.93
N PHE A 156 -4.61 -9.44 -13.92
CA PHE A 156 -3.94 -10.65 -13.44
C PHE A 156 -3.40 -11.50 -14.61
N THR A 157 -2.55 -10.88 -15.42
CA THR A 157 -1.90 -11.47 -16.58
C THR A 157 -0.38 -11.46 -16.41
N PRO A 158 0.38 -12.31 -17.13
CA PRO A 158 1.84 -12.44 -16.97
C PRO A 158 2.65 -11.15 -17.17
N ASP A 159 2.12 -10.20 -17.94
CA ASP A 159 2.69 -8.87 -18.16
C ASP A 159 2.33 -7.86 -17.07
N LYS A 160 1.48 -8.23 -16.09
CA LYS A 160 0.99 -7.36 -15.02
C LYS A 160 1.19 -7.99 -13.65
N LEU A 161 0.12 -8.36 -12.95
CA LEU A 161 0.18 -8.86 -11.57
C LEU A 161 0.45 -10.37 -11.46
N GLU A 162 0.19 -11.15 -12.52
CA GLU A 162 0.39 -12.61 -12.44
C GLU A 162 1.89 -12.96 -12.44
N TYR A 163 2.28 -13.88 -11.57
CA TYR A 163 3.60 -14.51 -11.50
C TYR A 163 3.46 -15.97 -11.10
N LYS A 164 3.91 -16.88 -11.95
CA LYS A 164 3.86 -18.36 -11.71
C LYS A 164 2.45 -18.86 -11.34
N LYS A 165 1.42 -18.34 -12.00
CA LYS A 165 -0.02 -18.63 -11.84
C LYS A 165 -0.67 -18.02 -10.58
N ASP A 166 0.04 -17.29 -9.77
CA ASP A 166 -0.45 -16.54 -8.63
C ASP A 166 -0.38 -15.04 -8.88
N ALA A 167 -1.05 -14.24 -8.06
CA ALA A 167 -0.91 -12.80 -8.08
C ALA A 167 0.24 -12.36 -7.17
N ASN A 168 0.98 -11.35 -7.58
CA ASN A 168 2.16 -10.84 -6.89
C ASN A 168 2.04 -9.33 -6.71
N MET A 169 1.92 -8.88 -5.45
CA MET A 169 1.70 -7.46 -5.11
C MET A 169 2.91 -6.60 -5.45
N LEU A 170 4.13 -7.07 -5.14
CA LEU A 170 5.36 -6.34 -5.48
C LEU A 170 5.48 -6.17 -6.99
N LYS A 171 5.25 -7.25 -7.76
CA LYS A 171 5.26 -7.18 -9.23
C LYS A 171 4.25 -6.15 -9.75
N GLY A 172 3.04 -6.12 -9.19
CA GLY A 172 2.06 -5.09 -9.52
C GLY A 172 2.61 -3.68 -9.30
N GLY A 173 3.22 -3.43 -8.15
CA GLY A 173 3.87 -2.17 -7.84
C GLY A 173 4.96 -1.79 -8.84
N LEU A 174 5.83 -2.73 -9.20
CA LEU A 174 6.92 -2.51 -10.16
C LEU A 174 6.41 -2.23 -11.58
N VAL A 175 5.36 -2.94 -12.01
CA VAL A 175 4.79 -2.75 -13.37
C VAL A 175 4.09 -1.40 -13.51
N TYR A 176 3.43 -0.91 -12.44
CA TYR A 176 2.60 0.29 -12.51
C TYR A 176 3.24 1.55 -11.95
N ALA A 177 4.37 1.45 -11.23
CA ALA A 177 5.09 2.63 -10.75
C ALA A 177 5.69 3.45 -11.90
N ASP A 178 5.73 4.77 -11.71
CA ASP A 178 6.42 5.67 -12.67
C ASP A 178 7.94 5.54 -12.55
N TYR A 179 8.46 5.26 -11.35
CA TYR A 179 9.89 5.06 -11.08
C TYR A 179 10.10 3.92 -10.08
N ILE A 180 11.21 3.20 -10.27
CA ILE A 180 11.64 2.12 -9.39
C ILE A 180 13.00 2.48 -8.81
N THR A 181 13.17 2.28 -7.52
CA THR A 181 14.42 2.48 -6.80
C THR A 181 14.73 1.29 -5.90
N THR A 182 15.99 1.21 -5.44
CA THR A 182 16.42 0.26 -4.40
C THR A 182 17.47 0.89 -3.50
N VAL A 183 17.89 0.18 -2.47
CA VAL A 183 18.63 0.73 -1.33
C VAL A 183 20.14 0.89 -1.53
N SER A 184 20.72 0.31 -2.61
CA SER A 184 22.13 0.49 -2.95
C SER A 184 22.45 0.10 -4.39
N ASP A 185 23.53 0.64 -4.94
CA ASP A 185 23.99 0.33 -6.31
C ASP A 185 24.35 -1.16 -6.46
N SER A 186 24.98 -1.75 -5.43
CA SER A 186 25.30 -3.18 -5.44
C SER A 186 24.04 -4.04 -5.49
N TYR A 187 23.03 -3.71 -4.70
CA TYR A 187 21.78 -4.44 -4.68
C TYR A 187 20.98 -4.23 -5.99
N ALA A 188 21.03 -3.04 -6.55
CA ALA A 188 20.43 -2.77 -7.86
C ALA A 188 21.04 -3.69 -8.94
N ASN A 189 22.36 -3.86 -8.97
CA ASN A 189 23.01 -4.77 -9.89
C ASN A 189 22.67 -6.24 -9.62
N GLU A 190 22.60 -6.64 -8.36
CA GLU A 190 22.30 -8.02 -7.94
C GLU A 190 20.89 -8.45 -8.35
N ILE A 191 19.86 -7.63 -8.06
CA ILE A 191 18.45 -8.00 -8.32
C ILE A 191 18.07 -7.98 -9.80
N GLN A 192 18.94 -7.50 -10.69
CA GLN A 192 18.77 -7.55 -12.15
C GLN A 192 19.40 -8.78 -12.80
N THR A 193 19.92 -9.72 -12.03
CA THR A 193 20.51 -10.96 -12.53
C THR A 193 19.47 -12.08 -12.67
N GLU A 194 19.77 -13.10 -13.48
CA GLU A 194 18.90 -14.26 -13.71
C GLU A 194 18.52 -15.02 -12.40
N ASN A 195 19.29 -14.85 -11.34
CA ASN A 195 19.00 -15.47 -10.03
C ASN A 195 17.77 -14.87 -9.34
N TYR A 196 17.33 -13.69 -9.74
CA TYR A 196 16.24 -12.94 -9.08
C TYR A 196 15.04 -12.67 -10.00
N GLY A 197 15.18 -12.76 -11.31
CA GLY A 197 14.15 -12.36 -12.26
C GLY A 197 13.80 -13.37 -13.32
#